data_69a64d257a867d4d07cbbfc0e851235c
#
_entry.id   69a64d257a867d4d07cbbfc0e851235c
#
_cell.length_a   1.000
_cell.length_b   1.000
_cell.length_c   1.000
_cell.angle_alpha   90.00
_cell.angle_beta   90.00
_cell.angle_gamma   90.00
#
_symmetry.space_group_name_H-M   'P 1'
#
loop_
_entity.id
_entity.type
_entity.pdbx_description
1 polymer ?
#
loop_
_entity_poly.entity_id
_entity_poly.type
_entity_poly.pdbx_seq_one_letter_code
_entity_poly.pdbx_strand_id
1 'polypeptide(L)'
;MSASTPNQFPKITEEGLASLRKRIGVKIENTIEPWCYEATRDNIRHYAHGIGDDNPLWCDPAYARSTKYGDIIALPSFLFATSRIISGYVGGLAGVHALSLIHI
;
A
#
# COMPACT_ATOMS: atom_id res chain seq x y z
N MET A 1 -1.54 39.91 4.90
CA MET A 1 -1.06 38.55 4.85
C MET A 1 -0.53 38.15 6.20
N SER A 2 -1.20 37.25 6.84
CA SER A 2 -0.65 36.76 8.07
C SER A 2 0.52 35.85 7.74
N ALA A 3 1.67 36.31 8.06
CA ALA A 3 2.77 35.39 8.09
C ALA A 3 2.41 34.32 9.12
N SER A 4 2.08 33.14 8.64
CA SER A 4 2.10 32.01 9.52
C SER A 4 3.47 31.99 10.17
N THR A 5 3.50 31.97 11.47
CA THR A 5 4.74 31.82 12.20
C THR A 5 5.48 30.60 11.68
N PRO A 6 6.79 30.70 11.40
CA PRO A 6 7.56 29.59 10.80
C PRO A 6 7.50 28.29 11.57
N ASN A 7 7.04 28.30 12.82
CA ASN A 7 7.01 27.15 13.71
C ASN A 7 5.61 26.64 14.02
N GLN A 8 4.63 27.02 13.20
CA GLN A 8 3.27 26.51 13.39
C GLN A 8 3.10 25.14 12.76
N PHE A 9 3.72 24.16 13.37
CA PHE A 9 3.39 22.78 13.08
C PHE A 9 2.17 22.38 13.92
N PRO A 10 1.28 21.56 13.37
CA PRO A 10 0.18 21.02 14.15
C PRO A 10 0.74 20.30 15.37
N LYS A 11 0.25 20.65 16.53
CA LYS A 11 0.62 19.96 17.77
C LYS A 11 -0.22 18.71 17.91
N ILE A 12 0.39 17.68 18.48
CA ILE A 12 -0.35 16.49 18.90
C ILE A 12 -1.17 16.87 20.11
N THR A 13 -2.49 16.78 19.98
CA THR A 13 -3.43 17.08 21.05
C THR A 13 -4.15 15.82 21.51
N GLU A 14 -4.67 15.81 22.72
CA GLU A 14 -5.49 14.70 23.21
C GLU A 14 -6.74 14.49 22.36
N GLU A 15 -7.33 15.55 21.87
CA GLU A 15 -8.47 15.50 20.94
C GLU A 15 -8.10 14.85 19.63
N GLY A 16 -6.94 15.18 19.08
CA GLY A 16 -6.42 14.56 17.88
C GLY A 16 -6.15 13.08 18.06
N LEU A 17 -5.57 12.69 19.18
CA LEU A 17 -5.34 11.29 19.51
C LEU A 17 -6.66 10.52 19.69
N ALA A 18 -7.63 11.12 20.36
CA ALA A 18 -8.95 10.51 20.50
C ALA A 18 -9.63 10.29 19.15
N SER A 19 -9.51 11.25 18.25
CA SER A 19 -10.03 11.14 16.89
C SER A 19 -9.37 10.01 16.11
N LEU A 20 -8.06 9.85 16.24
CA LEU A 20 -7.34 8.75 15.61
C LEU A 20 -7.73 7.39 16.19
N ARG A 21 -7.88 7.32 17.53
CA ARG A 21 -8.28 6.08 18.20
C ARG A 21 -9.65 5.58 17.74
N LYS A 22 -10.57 6.46 17.42
CA LYS A 22 -11.89 6.11 16.89
C LYS A 22 -11.83 5.39 15.57
N ARG A 23 -10.72 5.53 14.84
CA ARG A 23 -10.52 4.90 13.54
C ARG A 23 -9.92 3.50 13.61
N ILE A 24 -9.49 3.09 14.80
CA ILE A 24 -8.94 1.75 15.00
C ILE A 24 -10.06 0.73 14.82
N GLY A 25 -9.82 -0.26 13.99
CA GLY A 25 -10.80 -1.30 13.69
C GLY A 25 -11.87 -0.92 12.66
N VAL A 26 -11.84 0.31 12.15
CA VAL A 26 -12.75 0.74 11.09
C VAL A 26 -12.22 0.24 9.75
N LYS A 27 -13.05 -0.50 9.02
CA LYS A 27 -12.70 -0.95 7.68
C LYS A 27 -12.68 0.26 6.72
N ILE A 28 -11.56 0.42 6.05
CA ILE A 28 -11.43 1.40 4.97
C ILE A 28 -11.92 0.74 3.70
N GLU A 29 -12.98 1.27 3.11
CA GLU A 29 -13.47 0.78 1.84
C GLU A 29 -12.73 1.46 0.69
N ASN A 30 -12.24 0.64 -0.22
CA ASN A 30 -11.69 1.15 -1.47
C ASN A 30 -12.85 1.59 -2.35
N THR A 31 -12.89 2.89 -2.64
CA THR A 31 -13.84 3.46 -3.59
C THR A 31 -13.34 3.40 -5.02
N ILE A 32 -12.12 2.94 -5.22
CA ILE A 32 -11.45 2.90 -6.51
C ILE A 32 -11.09 1.46 -6.83
N GLU A 33 -11.39 1.06 -8.04
CA GLU A 33 -11.08 -0.27 -8.54
C GLU A 33 -9.57 -0.56 -8.46
N PRO A 34 -9.15 -1.67 -7.88
CA PRO A 34 -7.75 -2.04 -7.84
C PRO A 34 -7.22 -2.41 -9.23
N TRP A 35 -5.91 -2.42 -9.37
CA TRP A 35 -5.27 -2.84 -10.63
C TRP A 35 -5.53 -4.31 -10.93
N CYS A 36 -5.56 -5.16 -9.90
CA CYS A 36 -5.84 -6.59 -10.00
C CYS A 36 -6.75 -7.01 -8.87
N TYR A 37 -7.73 -7.85 -9.17
CA TYR A 37 -8.58 -8.49 -8.16
C TYR A 37 -8.00 -9.83 -7.69
N GLU A 38 -7.24 -10.50 -8.53
CA GLU A 38 -6.77 -11.84 -8.27
C GLU A 38 -5.26 -11.96 -8.45
N ALA A 39 -4.65 -12.76 -7.60
CA ALA A 39 -3.25 -13.16 -7.73
C ALA A 39 -3.17 -14.39 -8.63
N THR A 40 -3.21 -14.18 -9.93
CA THR A 40 -3.01 -15.23 -10.92
C THR A 40 -1.54 -15.38 -11.27
N ARG A 41 -1.14 -16.52 -11.83
CA ARG A 41 0.23 -16.74 -12.29
C ARG A 41 0.69 -15.65 -13.26
N ASP A 42 -0.17 -15.26 -14.17
CA ASP A 42 0.16 -14.24 -15.17
C ASP A 42 0.30 -12.86 -14.54
N ASN A 43 -0.61 -12.49 -13.65
CA ASN A 43 -0.54 -11.20 -12.98
C ASN A 43 0.71 -11.08 -12.11
N ILE A 44 1.03 -12.13 -11.36
CA ILE A 44 2.23 -12.18 -10.52
C ILE A 44 3.48 -12.05 -11.39
N ARG A 45 3.56 -12.82 -12.47
CA ARG A 45 4.70 -12.80 -13.40
C ARG A 45 4.86 -11.43 -14.06
N HIS A 46 3.78 -10.85 -14.56
CA HIS A 46 3.81 -9.53 -15.18
C HIS A 46 4.26 -8.45 -14.21
N TYR A 47 3.76 -8.51 -13.00
CA TYR A 47 4.18 -7.55 -11.96
C TYR A 47 5.66 -7.70 -11.64
N ALA A 48 6.13 -8.93 -11.45
CA ALA A 48 7.53 -9.20 -11.17
C ALA A 48 8.45 -8.70 -12.29
N HIS A 49 8.08 -8.96 -13.53
CA HIS A 49 8.83 -8.45 -14.68
C HIS A 49 8.81 -6.92 -14.74
N GLY A 50 7.69 -6.31 -14.40
CA GLY A 50 7.56 -4.85 -14.41
C GLY A 50 8.48 -4.15 -13.42
N ILE A 51 8.75 -4.77 -12.29
CA ILE A 51 9.68 -4.22 -11.28
C ILE A 51 11.11 -4.77 -11.41
N GLY A 52 11.37 -5.62 -12.41
CA GLY A 52 12.68 -6.19 -12.64
C GLY A 52 13.08 -7.33 -11.70
N ASP A 53 12.11 -7.97 -11.08
CA ASP A 53 12.34 -9.09 -10.15
C ASP A 53 12.16 -10.41 -10.88
N ASP A 54 13.24 -11.12 -11.12
CA ASP A 54 13.27 -12.38 -11.86
C ASP A 54 13.39 -13.63 -10.96
N ASN A 55 13.07 -13.49 -9.68
CA ASN A 55 13.11 -14.63 -8.77
C ASN A 55 12.19 -15.75 -9.27
N PRO A 56 12.72 -16.97 -9.47
CA PRO A 56 11.94 -18.08 -10.03
C PRO A 56 10.77 -18.51 -9.14
N LEU A 57 10.76 -18.13 -7.87
CA LEU A 57 9.67 -18.47 -6.96
C LEU A 57 8.31 -17.92 -7.42
N TRP A 58 8.29 -16.80 -8.10
CA TRP A 58 7.07 -16.22 -8.67
C TRP A 58 7.03 -16.19 -10.19
N CYS A 59 8.05 -16.70 -10.86
CA CYS A 59 8.09 -16.70 -12.32
C CYS A 59 8.11 -18.09 -12.93
N ASP A 60 8.69 -19.08 -12.24
CA ASP A 60 8.88 -20.44 -12.75
C ASP A 60 8.05 -21.46 -11.95
N PRO A 61 6.98 -22.00 -12.56
CA PRO A 61 6.12 -22.97 -11.87
C PRO A 61 6.86 -24.25 -11.47
N ALA A 62 7.80 -24.73 -12.27
CA ALA A 62 8.54 -25.94 -11.96
C ALA A 62 9.44 -25.75 -10.74
N TYR A 63 10.12 -24.62 -10.67
CA TYR A 63 10.90 -24.26 -9.48
C TYR A 63 10.01 -24.08 -8.25
N ALA A 64 8.91 -23.37 -8.37
CA ALA A 64 8.01 -23.11 -7.28
C ALA A 64 7.44 -24.40 -6.67
N ARG A 65 7.14 -25.39 -7.50
CA ARG A 65 6.68 -26.71 -7.02
C ARG A 65 7.71 -27.45 -6.19
N SER A 66 9.00 -27.21 -6.44
CA SER A 66 10.08 -27.83 -5.65
C SER A 66 10.30 -27.16 -4.30
N THR A 67 9.69 -26.01 -4.07
CA THR A 67 9.81 -25.29 -2.80
C THR A 67 8.77 -25.73 -1.79
N LYS A 68 8.93 -25.32 -0.52
CA LYS A 68 7.97 -25.59 0.54
C LYS A 68 6.57 -25.02 0.26
N TYR A 69 6.44 -24.10 -0.67
CA TYR A 69 5.15 -23.49 -1.01
C TYR A 69 4.36 -24.34 -2.03
N GLY A 70 5.03 -25.18 -2.78
CA GLY A 70 4.39 -26.12 -3.70
C GLY A 70 3.82 -25.52 -4.99
N ASP A 71 3.81 -24.22 -5.12
CA ASP A 71 3.36 -23.51 -6.30
C ASP A 71 3.90 -22.07 -6.27
N ILE A 72 3.66 -21.33 -7.35
CA ILE A 72 3.99 -19.90 -7.41
C ILE A 72 3.25 -19.15 -6.31
N ILE A 73 3.98 -18.27 -5.66
CA ILE A 73 3.41 -17.33 -4.71
C ILE A 73 3.60 -15.89 -5.21
N ALA A 74 2.75 -15.02 -4.74
CA ALA A 74 2.91 -13.59 -5.01
C ALA A 74 4.06 -13.02 -4.18
N LEU A 75 4.88 -12.19 -4.81
CA LEU A 75 5.90 -11.44 -4.08
C LEU A 75 5.22 -10.43 -3.14
N PRO A 76 5.86 -10.07 -2.02
CA PRO A 76 5.21 -9.22 -1.02
C PRO A 76 4.70 -7.89 -1.57
N SER A 77 5.44 -7.26 -2.48
CA SER A 77 5.03 -5.98 -3.07
C SER A 77 3.85 -6.11 -4.04
N PHE A 78 3.44 -7.33 -4.42
CA PHE A 78 2.25 -7.54 -5.24
C PHE A 78 0.98 -6.97 -4.59
N LEU A 79 0.99 -6.74 -3.29
CA LEU A 79 -0.10 -6.07 -2.61
C LEU A 79 -0.43 -4.70 -3.21
N PHE A 80 0.55 -4.03 -3.79
CA PHE A 80 0.30 -2.77 -4.50
C PHE A 80 -0.56 -2.95 -5.74
N ALA A 81 -0.50 -4.11 -6.39
CA ALA A 81 -1.34 -4.41 -7.54
C ALA A 81 -2.80 -4.69 -7.14
N THR A 82 -3.02 -5.16 -5.92
CA THR A 82 -4.36 -5.44 -5.39
C THR A 82 -5.00 -4.23 -4.71
N SER A 83 -4.32 -3.11 -4.73
CA SER A 83 -4.82 -1.86 -4.21
C SER A 83 -4.54 -0.74 -5.20
N ARG A 84 -5.25 0.33 -5.07
CA ARG A 84 -5.02 1.52 -5.88
C ARG A 84 -5.10 2.74 -4.99
N ILE A 85 -3.93 3.27 -4.68
CA ILE A 85 -3.81 4.50 -3.88
C ILE A 85 -3.52 5.63 -4.85
N ILE A 86 -4.41 6.58 -4.91
CA ILE A 86 -4.25 7.75 -5.79
C ILE A 86 -3.76 8.92 -4.97
N SER A 87 -2.74 9.58 -5.50
CA SER A 87 -2.32 10.92 -5.07
C SER A 87 -1.93 11.04 -3.60
N GLY A 88 -1.37 10.00 -3.03
CA GLY A 88 -0.92 10.07 -1.65
C GLY A 88 -2.02 10.17 -0.61
N TYR A 89 -3.26 10.00 -1.03
CA TYR A 89 -4.40 10.00 -0.11
C TYR A 89 -4.73 8.59 0.33
N VAL A 90 -4.67 8.36 1.60
CA VAL A 90 -5.17 7.12 2.20
C VAL A 90 -6.59 7.39 2.68
N GLY A 91 -7.54 6.74 2.04
CA GLY A 91 -8.94 6.91 2.38
C GLY A 91 -9.20 6.72 3.86
N GLY A 92 -10.01 7.57 4.43
CA GLY A 92 -10.33 7.55 5.85
C GLY A 92 -9.34 8.29 6.74
N LEU A 93 -8.22 8.74 6.21
CA LEU A 93 -7.25 9.54 6.95
C LEU A 93 -7.28 11.00 6.51
N ALA A 94 -8.47 11.53 6.28
CA ALA A 94 -8.63 12.93 5.91
C ALA A 94 -7.92 13.84 6.92
N GLY A 95 -7.11 14.74 6.41
CA GLY A 95 -6.33 15.66 7.23
C GLY A 95 -4.99 15.10 7.70
N VAL A 96 -4.68 13.85 7.40
CA VAL A 96 -3.36 13.28 7.69
C VAL A 96 -2.61 13.11 6.40
N HIS A 97 -1.59 13.92 6.21
CA HIS A 97 -0.71 13.84 5.05
C HIS A 97 0.47 12.91 5.33
N ALA A 98 0.17 11.70 5.77
CA ALA A 98 1.20 10.73 6.14
C ALA A 98 2.16 10.45 4.99
N LEU A 99 1.64 10.49 3.76
CA LEU A 99 2.46 10.24 2.59
C LEU A 99 3.27 11.46 2.15
N SER A 100 3.02 12.62 2.68
CA SER A 100 3.90 13.77 2.40
C SER A 100 5.30 13.54 2.97
N LEU A 101 5.44 12.66 3.93
CA LEU A 101 6.73 12.24 4.46
C LEU A 101 7.54 11.41 3.46
N ILE A 102 6.90 10.80 2.48
CA ILE A 102 7.58 10.00 1.46
C ILE A 102 8.27 10.88 0.43
N HIS A 103 7.89 12.12 0.34
CA HIS A 103 8.52 13.08 -0.57
C HIS A 103 9.83 13.66 -0.04
N ILE A 104 10.22 13.30 1.13
CA ILE A 104 11.43 13.80 1.74
C ILE A 104 12.65 13.01 1.25
#